data_3c2755bd1b481d5859caf9b1a1750652
#
_entry.id   3c2755bd1b481d5859caf9b1a1750652
#
_cell.length_a   1.000
_cell.length_b   1.000
_cell.length_c   1.000
_cell.angle_alpha   90.00
_cell.angle_beta   90.00
_cell.angle_gamma   90.00
#
_symmetry.space_group_name_H-M   'P 1'
#
loop_
_entity.id
_entity.type
_entity.pdbx_description
1 polymer ?
#
loop_
_entity_poly.entity_id
_entity_poly.type
_entity_poly.pdbx_seq_one_letter_code
_entity_poly.pdbx_strand_id
1 'polypeptide(L)'
;MTKTLTLAAIGLALVLTGCGKKDANEGAAANVATAAPQVPYTGKDWTGTVAKTPEGGFRMGNPDAPVKLVEYASITCPHCRDFTKAGAEPLKNDYVRTGKVSWEYRNFVLNPLDVAATLVARCQGADTFFPFVEQLYATQSDWVGKFNSIDEKKLQSLGALPQQEQFIQLVQLSGLEDFFKAHGVPADRIQACLADKGALAELLKIRDHGANEDKVDGTPNFFLNGERQEGVYDWPGLEAKLRERVR
;
A
#
# COMPACT_ATOMS: atom_id res chain seq x y z
N MET A 1 22.46 60.55 46.74
CA MET A 1 22.56 60.02 48.11
C MET A 1 22.64 58.48 47.97
N THR A 2 23.87 58.03 48.03
CA THR A 2 24.46 57.15 49.03
C THR A 2 23.69 55.78 49.16
N LYS A 3 24.27 54.62 49.07
CA LYS A 3 25.62 54.04 49.28
C LYS A 3 25.68 52.60 48.77
N THR A 4 26.79 52.30 48.16
CA THR A 4 27.39 50.95 47.99
C THR A 4 27.38 50.08 49.26
N LEU A 5 27.22 48.77 49.10
CA LEU A 5 28.02 47.81 49.90
C LEU A 5 28.14 46.45 49.20
N THR A 6 29.36 46.13 48.86
CA THR A 6 29.94 44.82 48.53
C THR A 6 30.10 43.97 49.78
N LEU A 7 29.78 42.65 49.71
CA LEU A 7 30.42 41.67 50.59
C LEU A 7 30.57 40.31 49.87
N ALA A 8 31.83 39.92 49.82
CA ALA A 8 32.26 38.57 49.41
C ALA A 8 32.39 37.68 50.66
N ALA A 9 32.10 36.41 50.56
CA ALA A 9 32.66 35.35 51.41
C ALA A 9 32.30 33.97 50.79
N ILE A 10 33.27 33.27 50.23
CA ILE A 10 34.03 32.12 50.78
C ILE A 10 33.19 30.88 51.00
N GLY A 11 33.48 29.91 50.19
CA GLY A 11 33.60 28.51 50.12
C GLY A 11 33.16 27.56 51.26
N LEU A 12 32.59 26.48 50.85
CA LEU A 12 32.83 25.17 51.53
C LEU A 12 32.48 24.01 50.59
N ALA A 13 33.51 23.26 50.22
CA ALA A 13 33.38 21.99 49.54
C ALA A 13 32.93 20.93 50.54
N LEU A 14 31.84 20.21 50.24
CA LEU A 14 31.50 18.95 50.93
C LEU A 14 31.47 17.83 49.91
N VAL A 15 32.48 16.98 49.99
CA VAL A 15 32.55 15.68 49.34
C VAL A 15 31.68 14.72 50.15
N LEU A 16 30.60 14.20 49.55
CA LEU A 16 29.88 13.06 50.11
C LEU A 16 29.95 11.91 49.10
N THR A 17 30.82 10.95 49.41
CA THR A 17 30.83 9.63 48.81
C THR A 17 29.57 8.89 49.24
N GLY A 18 28.69 8.58 48.32
CA GLY A 18 27.53 7.70 48.51
C GLY A 18 27.57 6.57 47.49
N CYS A 19 27.93 5.37 47.94
CA CYS A 19 27.70 4.13 47.22
C CYS A 19 26.19 3.88 47.11
N GLY A 20 25.65 3.80 45.88
CA GLY A 20 24.25 3.42 45.62
C GLY A 20 24.14 2.72 44.28
N LYS A 21 23.84 1.44 44.36
CA LYS A 21 23.37 0.44 43.37
C LYS A 21 23.14 0.92 41.95
N LYS A 22 23.81 0.24 41.00
CA LYS A 22 23.51 0.19 39.58
C LYS A 22 22.16 -0.49 39.38
N ASP A 23 21.16 0.27 38.97
CA ASP A 23 20.04 -0.26 38.24
C ASP A 23 20.31 0.01 36.76
N ALA A 24 20.66 -1.06 36.05
CA ALA A 24 20.83 -1.05 34.61
C ALA A 24 19.44 -0.98 33.94
N ASN A 25 19.04 0.23 33.55
CA ASN A 25 17.99 0.39 32.57
C ASN A 25 18.67 0.70 31.23
N GLU A 26 19.07 -0.35 30.52
CA GLU A 26 19.47 -0.24 29.10
C GLU A 26 18.26 0.15 28.27
N GLY A 27 18.08 1.44 28.07
CA GLY A 27 17.21 1.95 27.04
C GLY A 27 17.74 1.47 25.69
N ALA A 28 16.99 0.56 25.07
CA ALA A 28 17.21 0.16 23.69
C ALA A 28 17.16 1.41 22.80
N ALA A 29 18.32 1.90 22.42
CA ALA A 29 18.46 2.88 21.36
C ALA A 29 17.94 2.21 20.08
N ALA A 30 16.75 2.62 19.62
CA ALA A 30 16.26 2.28 18.32
C ALA A 30 17.30 2.74 17.30
N ASN A 31 17.96 1.78 16.64
CA ASN A 31 18.81 2.04 15.50
C ASN A 31 17.91 2.61 14.39
N VAL A 32 17.82 3.93 14.34
CA VAL A 32 17.37 4.64 13.14
C VAL A 32 18.47 4.40 12.11
N ALA A 33 18.26 3.42 11.25
CA ALA A 33 19.10 3.21 10.10
C ALA A 33 19.03 4.51 9.27
N THR A 34 20.05 5.33 9.36
CA THR A 34 20.24 6.49 8.49
C THR A 34 20.33 5.95 7.07
N ALA A 35 19.31 6.27 6.24
CA ALA A 35 19.34 5.97 4.82
C ALA A 35 20.62 6.54 4.23
N ALA A 36 21.41 5.70 3.57
CA ALA A 36 22.62 6.13 2.88
C ALA A 36 22.24 7.23 1.87
N PRO A 37 23.11 8.25 1.65
CA PRO A 37 22.85 9.29 0.66
C PRO A 37 22.62 8.65 -0.69
N GLN A 38 21.41 8.81 -1.24
CA GLN A 38 21.10 8.28 -2.56
C GLN A 38 21.77 9.15 -3.61
N VAL A 39 22.65 8.55 -4.40
CA VAL A 39 23.22 9.22 -5.59
C VAL A 39 22.06 9.49 -6.56
N PRO A 40 21.87 10.73 -7.05
CA PRO A 40 20.81 11.03 -7.99
C PRO A 40 20.90 10.10 -9.23
N TYR A 41 19.81 9.40 -9.51
CA TYR A 41 19.71 8.60 -10.72
C TYR A 41 19.59 9.53 -11.94
N THR A 42 20.51 9.44 -12.88
CA THR A 42 20.57 10.29 -14.08
C THR A 42 20.04 9.60 -15.35
N GLY A 43 19.58 8.37 -15.24
CA GLY A 43 18.96 7.62 -16.34
C GLY A 43 17.51 7.98 -16.59
N LYS A 44 16.88 7.26 -17.54
CA LYS A 44 15.44 7.39 -17.80
C LYS A 44 14.63 6.94 -16.57
N ASP A 45 13.76 7.82 -16.06
CA ASP A 45 12.80 7.46 -15.04
C ASP A 45 11.67 6.61 -15.65
N TRP A 46 11.55 5.37 -15.18
CA TRP A 46 10.56 4.43 -15.68
C TRP A 46 9.26 4.39 -14.88
N THR A 47 9.15 5.11 -13.75
CA THR A 47 7.94 5.09 -12.89
C THR A 47 6.72 5.69 -13.58
N GLY A 48 6.91 6.62 -14.52
CA GLY A 48 5.85 7.18 -15.35
C GLY A 48 5.40 6.28 -16.52
N THR A 49 6.02 5.11 -16.70
CA THR A 49 5.62 4.17 -17.77
C THR A 49 4.65 3.14 -17.17
N VAL A 50 3.36 3.40 -17.33
CA VAL A 50 2.31 2.49 -16.84
C VAL A 50 1.48 1.97 -18.02
N ALA A 51 1.17 0.68 -18.00
CA ALA A 51 0.34 0.05 -19.02
C ALA A 51 -0.49 -1.10 -18.45
N LYS A 52 -1.66 -1.32 -19.01
CA LYS A 52 -2.43 -2.54 -18.77
C LYS A 52 -1.75 -3.72 -19.45
N THR A 53 -1.66 -4.85 -18.78
CA THR A 53 -1.05 -6.07 -19.31
C THR A 53 -2.06 -6.95 -20.02
N PRO A 54 -1.62 -7.91 -20.87
CA PRO A 54 -2.51 -8.89 -21.48
C PRO A 54 -3.26 -9.75 -20.45
N GLU A 55 -2.65 -9.97 -19.28
CA GLU A 55 -3.23 -10.70 -18.14
C GLU A 55 -4.25 -9.86 -17.37
N GLY A 56 -4.42 -8.59 -17.77
CA GLY A 56 -5.38 -7.66 -17.21
C GLY A 56 -4.86 -6.86 -16.00
N GLY A 57 -3.63 -7.09 -15.54
CA GLY A 57 -2.98 -6.28 -14.51
C GLY A 57 -2.59 -4.89 -14.99
N PHE A 58 -2.01 -4.09 -14.10
CA PHE A 58 -1.35 -2.83 -14.45
C PHE A 58 0.12 -2.94 -14.11
N ARG A 59 0.98 -2.68 -15.09
CA ARG A 59 2.43 -2.72 -14.94
C ARG A 59 3.01 -1.31 -14.94
N MET A 60 3.79 -1.00 -13.92
CA MET A 60 4.66 0.17 -13.85
C MET A 60 6.09 -0.25 -14.16
N GLY A 61 6.81 0.57 -14.91
CA GLY A 61 8.23 0.36 -15.16
C GLY A 61 8.59 -0.11 -16.58
N ASN A 62 9.86 -0.42 -16.76
CA ASN A 62 10.41 -0.91 -18.02
C ASN A 62 9.75 -2.25 -18.41
N PRO A 63 9.10 -2.37 -19.57
CA PRO A 63 8.55 -3.64 -20.04
C PRO A 63 9.61 -4.73 -20.22
N ASP A 64 10.84 -4.32 -20.51
CA ASP A 64 11.99 -5.22 -20.74
C ASP A 64 12.89 -5.35 -19.51
N ALA A 65 12.38 -4.96 -18.30
CA ALA A 65 13.13 -5.11 -17.06
C ALA A 65 13.60 -6.56 -16.86
N PRO A 66 14.85 -6.78 -16.42
CA PRO A 66 15.37 -8.12 -16.17
C PRO A 66 14.63 -8.85 -15.04
N VAL A 67 14.05 -8.10 -14.09
CA VAL A 67 13.22 -8.65 -13.03
C VAL A 67 11.79 -8.18 -13.21
N LYS A 68 10.87 -9.14 -13.34
CA LYS A 68 9.42 -8.90 -13.45
C LYS A 68 8.76 -9.30 -12.14
N LEU A 69 8.36 -8.30 -11.36
CA LEU A 69 7.58 -8.50 -10.15
C LEU A 69 6.10 -8.50 -10.52
N VAL A 70 5.39 -9.54 -10.13
CA VAL A 70 3.92 -9.59 -10.12
C VAL A 70 3.46 -9.64 -8.67
N GLU A 71 2.55 -8.75 -8.31
CA GLU A 71 1.88 -8.70 -7.02
C GLU A 71 0.40 -9.00 -7.21
N TYR A 72 -0.09 -10.08 -6.61
CA TYR A 72 -1.51 -10.30 -6.42
C TYR A 72 -1.96 -9.64 -5.12
N ALA A 73 -2.85 -8.67 -5.21
CA ALA A 73 -3.28 -7.88 -4.06
C ALA A 73 -4.77 -7.53 -4.09
N SER A 74 -5.31 -7.30 -2.90
CA SER A 74 -6.69 -6.87 -2.66
C SER A 74 -6.69 -5.49 -2.01
N ILE A 75 -7.54 -4.59 -2.48
CA ILE A 75 -7.65 -3.24 -1.91
C ILE A 75 -8.24 -3.29 -0.48
N THR A 76 -9.00 -4.34 -0.15
CA THR A 76 -9.55 -4.53 1.21
C THR A 76 -8.60 -5.25 2.17
N CYS A 77 -7.49 -5.81 1.68
CA CYS A 77 -6.55 -6.58 2.51
C CYS A 77 -5.67 -5.65 3.36
N PRO A 78 -5.64 -5.81 4.70
CA PRO A 78 -4.79 -5.00 5.57
C PRO A 78 -3.29 -5.27 5.37
N HIS A 79 -2.90 -6.50 5.04
CA HIS A 79 -1.50 -6.83 4.77
C HIS A 79 -1.00 -6.18 3.46
N CYS A 80 -1.86 -6.07 2.43
CA CYS A 80 -1.54 -5.32 1.20
C CYS A 80 -1.36 -3.83 1.47
N ARG A 81 -2.22 -3.24 2.34
CA ARG A 81 -2.04 -1.86 2.81
C ARG A 81 -0.69 -1.69 3.51
N ASP A 82 -0.35 -2.58 4.43
CA ASP A 82 0.87 -2.50 5.22
C ASP A 82 2.11 -2.68 4.33
N PHE A 83 2.05 -3.59 3.35
CA PHE A 83 3.06 -3.72 2.30
C PHE A 83 3.19 -2.43 1.49
N THR A 84 2.10 -1.87 0.97
CA THR A 84 2.11 -0.64 0.17
C THR A 84 2.71 0.53 0.96
N LYS A 85 2.32 0.68 2.23
CA LYS A 85 2.84 1.73 3.12
C LYS A 85 4.35 1.63 3.34
N ALA A 86 4.88 0.42 3.48
CA ALA A 86 6.30 0.20 3.75
C ALA A 86 7.14 0.11 2.47
N GLY A 87 6.59 -0.45 1.40
CA GLY A 87 7.34 -0.93 0.25
C GLY A 87 7.11 -0.18 -1.05
N ALA A 88 5.95 0.49 -1.26
CA ALA A 88 5.67 1.10 -2.56
C ALA A 88 6.69 2.17 -2.95
N GLU A 89 7.06 3.07 -2.04
CA GLU A 89 8.03 4.12 -2.32
C GLU A 89 9.45 3.58 -2.60
N PRO A 90 10.07 2.74 -1.73
CA PRO A 90 11.37 2.18 -2.05
C PRO A 90 11.34 1.26 -3.29
N LEU A 91 10.27 0.49 -3.53
CA LEU A 91 10.14 -0.31 -4.76
C LEU A 91 10.16 0.59 -6.01
N LYS A 92 9.40 1.69 -6.00
CA LYS A 92 9.38 2.66 -7.11
C LYS A 92 10.75 3.33 -7.28
N ASN A 93 11.33 3.86 -6.20
CA ASN A 93 12.51 4.71 -6.27
C ASN A 93 13.80 3.94 -6.53
N ASP A 94 13.99 2.78 -5.92
CA ASP A 94 15.26 2.06 -5.94
C ASP A 94 15.32 0.98 -7.03
N TYR A 95 14.15 0.49 -7.48
CA TYR A 95 14.06 -0.64 -8.40
C TYR A 95 13.38 -0.29 -9.72
N VAL A 96 12.12 0.23 -9.65
CA VAL A 96 11.32 0.49 -10.87
C VAL A 96 11.88 1.65 -11.66
N ARG A 97 12.17 2.77 -10.99
CA ARG A 97 12.72 3.98 -11.61
C ARG A 97 13.97 3.68 -12.42
N THR A 98 14.81 2.79 -11.92
CA THR A 98 16.08 2.41 -12.58
C THR A 98 15.88 1.49 -13.79
N GLY A 99 14.67 0.97 -14.00
CA GLY A 99 14.36 0.01 -15.06
C GLY A 99 14.84 -1.43 -14.79
N LYS A 100 15.38 -1.71 -13.60
CA LYS A 100 15.82 -3.06 -13.19
C LYS A 100 14.64 -3.97 -12.85
N VAL A 101 13.55 -3.40 -12.37
CA VAL A 101 12.33 -4.12 -12.02
C VAL A 101 11.14 -3.48 -12.74
N SER A 102 10.25 -4.31 -13.29
CA SER A 102 8.88 -3.90 -13.59
C SER A 102 7.94 -4.45 -12.53
N TRP A 103 6.98 -3.65 -12.11
CA TRP A 103 6.00 -4.03 -11.09
C TRP A 103 4.61 -4.12 -11.71
N GLU A 104 4.05 -5.32 -11.78
CA GLU A 104 2.68 -5.58 -12.21
C GLU A 104 1.78 -5.85 -10.99
N TYR A 105 0.74 -5.05 -10.85
CA TYR A 105 -0.32 -5.24 -9.86
C TYR A 105 -1.48 -6.00 -10.49
N ARG A 106 -1.82 -7.17 -9.96
CA ARG A 106 -2.98 -7.99 -10.34
C ARG A 106 -4.00 -8.01 -9.21
N ASN A 107 -5.20 -7.53 -9.50
CA ASN A 107 -6.26 -7.50 -8.50
C ASN A 107 -6.74 -8.93 -8.16
N PHE A 108 -6.55 -9.33 -6.90
CA PHE A 108 -7.09 -10.57 -6.34
C PHE A 108 -8.21 -10.22 -5.37
N VAL A 109 -9.40 -9.99 -5.90
CA VAL A 109 -10.54 -9.49 -5.12
C VAL A 109 -11.07 -10.55 -4.15
N LEU A 110 -11.32 -10.13 -2.89
CA LEU A 110 -11.69 -11.01 -1.79
C LEU A 110 -13.16 -10.97 -1.43
N ASN A 111 -13.87 -9.87 -1.73
CA ASN A 111 -15.26 -9.65 -1.34
C ASN A 111 -15.96 -8.65 -2.28
N PRO A 112 -17.30 -8.49 -2.20
CA PRO A 112 -18.03 -7.58 -3.09
C PRO A 112 -17.65 -6.10 -2.98
N LEU A 113 -17.25 -5.63 -1.79
CA LEU A 113 -16.76 -4.26 -1.63
C LEU A 113 -15.43 -4.06 -2.36
N ASP A 114 -14.52 -5.03 -2.27
CA ASP A 114 -13.26 -5.06 -3.00
C ASP A 114 -13.50 -4.99 -4.52
N VAL A 115 -14.43 -5.79 -5.03
CA VAL A 115 -14.84 -5.73 -6.44
C VAL A 115 -15.30 -4.32 -6.81
N ALA A 116 -16.23 -3.73 -6.05
CA ALA A 116 -16.77 -2.42 -6.35
C ALA A 116 -15.70 -1.32 -6.32
N ALA A 117 -14.85 -1.28 -5.28
CA ALA A 117 -13.74 -0.34 -5.18
C ALA A 117 -12.73 -0.49 -6.32
N THR A 118 -12.39 -1.73 -6.65
CA THR A 118 -11.47 -2.07 -7.74
C THR A 118 -12.02 -1.66 -9.11
N LEU A 119 -13.30 -1.89 -9.39
CA LEU A 119 -13.91 -1.47 -10.66
C LEU A 119 -13.78 0.05 -10.87
N VAL A 120 -14.03 0.85 -9.83
CA VAL A 120 -13.87 2.32 -9.94
C VAL A 120 -12.41 2.70 -10.11
N ALA A 121 -11.49 2.12 -9.35
CA ALA A 121 -10.05 2.41 -9.46
C ALA A 121 -9.50 2.08 -10.86
N ARG A 122 -9.82 0.91 -11.40
CA ARG A 122 -9.37 0.46 -12.73
C ARG A 122 -9.96 1.29 -13.87
N CYS A 123 -11.17 1.77 -13.69
CA CYS A 123 -11.93 2.56 -14.68
C CYS A 123 -11.29 3.94 -14.95
N GLN A 124 -10.39 4.42 -14.08
CA GLN A 124 -9.68 5.68 -14.27
C GLN A 124 -8.51 5.57 -15.28
N GLY A 125 -8.14 4.36 -15.68
CA GLY A 125 -7.08 4.12 -16.65
C GLY A 125 -5.72 3.81 -16.04
N ALA A 126 -4.77 3.46 -16.89
CA ALA A 126 -3.46 2.95 -16.46
C ALA A 126 -2.63 4.00 -15.73
N ASP A 127 -2.58 5.22 -16.25
CA ASP A 127 -1.70 6.28 -15.72
C ASP A 127 -2.07 6.70 -14.29
N THR A 128 -3.34 6.55 -13.91
CA THR A 128 -3.85 6.94 -12.59
C THR A 128 -3.97 5.77 -11.62
N PHE A 129 -3.82 4.53 -12.10
CA PHE A 129 -4.13 3.33 -11.32
C PHE A 129 -3.31 3.23 -10.02
N PHE A 130 -1.97 3.28 -10.10
CA PHE A 130 -1.12 3.14 -8.92
C PHE A 130 -1.33 4.25 -7.89
N PRO A 131 -1.28 5.56 -8.27
CA PRO A 131 -1.57 6.63 -7.31
C PRO A 131 -2.95 6.49 -6.67
N PHE A 132 -3.95 6.04 -7.43
CA PHE A 132 -5.31 5.89 -6.91
C PHE A 132 -5.44 4.74 -5.91
N VAL A 133 -4.82 3.59 -6.20
CA VAL A 133 -4.76 2.44 -5.29
C VAL A 133 -3.98 2.77 -4.01
N GLU A 134 -2.87 3.51 -4.11
CA GLU A 134 -2.11 3.98 -2.95
C GLU A 134 -2.96 4.87 -2.03
N GLN A 135 -3.79 5.77 -2.59
CA GLN A 135 -4.71 6.59 -1.80
C GLN A 135 -5.84 5.77 -1.16
N LEU A 136 -6.35 4.74 -1.85
CA LEU A 136 -7.31 3.80 -1.27
C LEU A 136 -6.70 3.06 -0.08
N TYR A 137 -5.46 2.60 -0.17
CA TYR A 137 -4.76 1.98 0.96
C TYR A 137 -4.48 2.98 2.09
N ALA A 138 -4.09 4.21 1.78
CA ALA A 138 -3.82 5.24 2.80
C ALA A 138 -5.03 5.51 3.70
N THR A 139 -6.25 5.40 3.16
CA THR A 139 -7.51 5.61 3.88
C THR A 139 -8.28 4.32 4.17
N GLN A 140 -7.67 3.15 3.92
CA GLN A 140 -8.35 1.84 4.00
C GLN A 140 -9.05 1.62 5.33
N SER A 141 -8.41 1.97 6.45
CA SER A 141 -8.99 1.76 7.79
C SER A 141 -10.32 2.48 7.98
N ASP A 142 -10.50 3.65 7.34
CA ASP A 142 -11.70 4.46 7.49
C ASP A 142 -12.88 3.83 6.75
N TRP A 143 -12.70 3.52 5.45
CA TRP A 143 -13.81 3.01 4.65
C TRP A 143 -14.08 1.51 4.89
N VAL A 144 -13.06 0.69 5.19
CA VAL A 144 -13.26 -0.69 5.66
C VAL A 144 -13.91 -0.70 7.04
N GLY A 145 -13.51 0.21 7.93
CA GLY A 145 -14.14 0.35 9.25
C GLY A 145 -15.63 0.66 9.15
N LYS A 146 -16.02 1.59 8.28
CA LYS A 146 -17.44 1.89 7.99
C LYS A 146 -18.17 0.65 7.45
N PHE A 147 -17.59 -0.06 6.50
CA PHE A 147 -18.17 -1.28 5.97
C PHE A 147 -18.36 -2.35 7.05
N ASN A 148 -17.38 -2.58 7.90
CA ASN A 148 -17.46 -3.55 8.99
C ASN A 148 -18.47 -3.17 10.07
N SER A 149 -18.89 -1.90 10.14
CA SER A 149 -19.94 -1.42 11.06
C SER A 149 -21.35 -1.56 10.50
N ILE A 150 -21.50 -2.01 9.25
CA ILE A 150 -22.81 -2.22 8.64
C ILE A 150 -23.51 -3.41 9.32
N ASP A 151 -24.75 -3.20 9.74
CA ASP A 151 -25.59 -4.24 10.33
C ASP A 151 -25.74 -5.45 9.39
N GLU A 152 -25.69 -6.65 9.97
CA GLU A 152 -25.75 -7.90 9.20
C GLU A 152 -27.04 -8.04 8.38
N LYS A 153 -28.19 -7.62 8.91
CA LYS A 153 -29.47 -7.66 8.18
C LYS A 153 -29.44 -6.73 6.97
N LYS A 154 -28.75 -5.57 7.12
CA LYS A 154 -28.53 -4.65 6.00
C LYS A 154 -27.66 -5.32 4.94
N LEU A 155 -26.54 -5.95 5.31
CA LEU A 155 -25.68 -6.68 4.36
C LEU A 155 -26.43 -7.81 3.65
N GLN A 156 -27.23 -8.59 4.38
CA GLN A 156 -28.08 -9.63 3.77
C GLN A 156 -29.08 -9.03 2.78
N SER A 157 -29.71 -7.89 3.11
CA SER A 157 -30.62 -7.21 2.20
C SER A 157 -29.94 -6.71 0.92
N LEU A 158 -28.66 -6.32 1.00
CA LEU A 158 -27.89 -5.94 -0.18
C LEU A 158 -27.64 -7.14 -1.10
N GLY A 159 -27.38 -8.33 -0.54
CA GLY A 159 -27.19 -9.54 -1.31
C GLY A 159 -28.38 -9.95 -2.18
N ALA A 160 -29.58 -9.46 -1.88
CA ALA A 160 -30.80 -9.69 -2.67
C ALA A 160 -30.98 -8.70 -3.84
N LEU A 161 -30.17 -7.63 -3.89
CA LEU A 161 -30.26 -6.62 -4.93
C LEU A 161 -29.60 -7.08 -6.25
N PRO A 162 -30.01 -6.53 -7.40
CA PRO A 162 -29.23 -6.66 -8.63
C PRO A 162 -27.78 -6.23 -8.39
N GLN A 163 -26.83 -6.93 -8.99
CA GLN A 163 -25.38 -6.77 -8.71
C GLN A 163 -24.90 -5.31 -8.78
N GLN A 164 -25.31 -4.56 -9.80
CA GLN A 164 -24.94 -3.15 -9.93
C GLN A 164 -25.44 -2.32 -8.74
N GLU A 165 -26.69 -2.53 -8.34
CA GLU A 165 -27.29 -1.84 -7.20
C GLU A 165 -26.57 -2.20 -5.89
N GLN A 166 -26.21 -3.47 -5.73
CA GLN A 166 -25.40 -3.93 -4.61
C GLN A 166 -24.06 -3.17 -4.55
N PHE A 167 -23.33 -3.04 -5.66
CA PHE A 167 -22.07 -2.31 -5.71
C PHE A 167 -22.24 -0.82 -5.40
N ILE A 168 -23.29 -0.17 -5.92
CA ILE A 168 -23.60 1.23 -5.60
C ILE A 168 -23.83 1.40 -4.09
N GLN A 169 -24.66 0.55 -3.49
CA GLN A 169 -24.94 0.61 -2.05
C GLN A 169 -23.67 0.37 -1.21
N LEU A 170 -22.82 -0.59 -1.59
CA LEU A 170 -21.56 -0.87 -0.87
C LEU A 170 -20.61 0.33 -0.90
N VAL A 171 -20.46 0.97 -2.07
CA VAL A 171 -19.62 2.16 -2.26
C VAL A 171 -20.15 3.34 -1.42
N GLN A 172 -21.47 3.53 -1.35
CA GLN A 172 -22.10 4.58 -0.55
C GLN A 172 -21.94 4.33 0.95
N LEU A 173 -22.30 3.16 1.41
CA LEU A 173 -22.28 2.82 2.84
C LEU A 173 -20.88 2.78 3.43
N SER A 174 -19.88 2.41 2.64
CA SER A 174 -18.48 2.46 3.06
C SER A 174 -17.86 3.86 3.04
N GLY A 175 -18.56 4.86 2.44
CA GLY A 175 -18.02 6.20 2.23
C GLY A 175 -17.04 6.33 1.07
N LEU A 176 -16.89 5.28 0.25
CA LEU A 176 -16.03 5.30 -0.93
C LEU A 176 -16.55 6.23 -2.02
N GLU A 177 -17.87 6.48 -2.09
CA GLU A 177 -18.42 7.45 -3.05
C GLU A 177 -17.86 8.86 -2.81
N ASP A 178 -17.79 9.30 -1.56
CA ASP A 178 -17.21 10.59 -1.19
C ASP A 178 -15.70 10.61 -1.43
N PHE A 179 -15.01 9.52 -1.13
CA PHE A 179 -13.60 9.36 -1.45
C PHE A 179 -13.36 9.51 -2.95
N PHE A 180 -14.10 8.81 -3.79
CA PHE A 180 -13.94 8.88 -5.25
C PHE A 180 -14.22 10.28 -5.79
N LYS A 181 -15.27 10.95 -5.31
CA LYS A 181 -15.58 12.33 -5.68
C LYS A 181 -14.48 13.30 -5.28
N ALA A 182 -13.93 13.15 -4.07
CA ALA A 182 -12.82 13.97 -3.59
C ALA A 182 -11.54 13.79 -4.43
N HIS A 183 -11.38 12.62 -5.07
CA HIS A 183 -10.27 12.31 -5.97
C HIS A 183 -10.62 12.52 -7.46
N GLY A 184 -11.66 13.32 -7.75
CA GLY A 184 -11.98 13.76 -9.11
C GLY A 184 -12.80 12.80 -9.96
N VAL A 185 -13.41 11.77 -9.35
CA VAL A 185 -14.31 10.85 -10.08
C VAL A 185 -15.77 11.28 -9.85
N PRO A 186 -16.44 11.85 -10.84
CA PRO A 186 -17.82 12.31 -10.69
C PRO A 186 -18.81 11.14 -10.54
N ALA A 187 -19.97 11.40 -9.94
CA ALA A 187 -20.94 10.36 -9.56
C ALA A 187 -21.43 9.51 -10.75
N ASP A 188 -21.68 10.13 -11.89
CA ASP A 188 -22.09 9.45 -13.12
C ASP A 188 -20.99 8.50 -13.64
N ARG A 189 -19.70 8.89 -13.49
CA ARG A 189 -18.55 8.05 -13.82
C ARG A 189 -18.43 6.87 -12.87
N ILE A 190 -18.62 7.09 -11.55
CA ILE A 190 -18.65 6.00 -10.57
C ILE A 190 -19.72 4.97 -10.97
N GLN A 191 -20.95 5.43 -11.25
CA GLN A 191 -22.04 4.54 -11.66
C GLN A 191 -21.73 3.79 -12.96
N ALA A 192 -21.15 4.46 -13.94
CA ALA A 192 -20.74 3.82 -15.20
C ALA A 192 -19.68 2.74 -14.99
N CYS A 193 -18.68 3.00 -14.13
CA CYS A 193 -17.65 2.00 -13.78
C CYS A 193 -18.25 0.78 -13.07
N LEU A 194 -19.20 0.98 -12.16
CA LEU A 194 -19.88 -0.10 -11.42
C LEU A 194 -20.87 -0.90 -12.31
N ALA A 195 -21.33 -0.32 -13.40
CA ALA A 195 -22.22 -0.96 -14.37
C ALA A 195 -21.48 -1.74 -15.46
N ASP A 196 -20.15 -1.59 -15.57
CA ASP A 196 -19.37 -2.20 -16.65
C ASP A 196 -19.18 -3.71 -16.42
N LYS A 197 -20.05 -4.50 -17.06
CA LYS A 197 -20.00 -5.97 -17.01
C LYS A 197 -18.73 -6.54 -17.65
N GLY A 198 -18.16 -5.86 -18.65
CA GLY A 198 -16.90 -6.28 -19.28
C GLY A 198 -15.73 -6.15 -18.32
N ALA A 199 -15.61 -4.99 -17.63
CA ALA A 199 -14.61 -4.78 -16.61
C ALA A 199 -14.76 -5.75 -15.43
N LEU A 200 -16.00 -6.04 -15.01
CA LEU A 200 -16.26 -7.03 -13.97
C LEU A 200 -15.81 -8.44 -14.41
N ALA A 201 -16.17 -8.86 -15.61
CA ALA A 201 -15.78 -10.18 -16.13
C ALA A 201 -14.25 -10.32 -16.23
N GLU A 202 -13.56 -9.27 -16.67
CA GLU A 202 -12.10 -9.24 -16.70
C GLU A 202 -11.51 -9.34 -15.29
N LEU A 203 -12.02 -8.57 -14.33
CA LEU A 203 -11.56 -8.59 -12.96
C LEU A 203 -11.70 -9.97 -12.32
N LEU A 204 -12.85 -10.63 -12.51
CA LEU A 204 -13.08 -11.98 -12.01
C LEU A 204 -12.17 -13.00 -12.71
N LYS A 205 -11.89 -12.86 -14.01
CA LYS A 205 -10.92 -13.69 -14.73
C LYS A 205 -9.50 -13.58 -14.15
N ILE A 206 -9.05 -12.37 -13.79
CA ILE A 206 -7.74 -12.17 -13.14
C ILE A 206 -7.70 -12.93 -11.81
N ARG A 207 -8.73 -12.78 -10.99
CA ARG A 207 -8.85 -13.46 -9.70
C ARG A 207 -8.88 -14.97 -9.87
N ASP A 208 -9.65 -15.49 -10.80
CA ASP A 208 -9.78 -16.93 -11.06
C ASP A 208 -8.47 -17.52 -11.60
N HIS A 209 -7.76 -16.82 -12.49
CA HIS A 209 -6.43 -17.22 -12.93
C HIS A 209 -5.45 -17.28 -11.76
N GLY A 210 -5.40 -16.24 -10.93
CA GLY A 210 -4.56 -16.24 -9.73
C GLY A 210 -4.84 -17.43 -8.82
N ALA A 211 -6.11 -17.75 -8.55
CA ALA A 211 -6.49 -18.85 -7.68
C ALA A 211 -6.21 -20.24 -8.28
N ASN A 212 -6.53 -20.41 -9.58
CA ASN A 212 -6.55 -21.75 -10.20
C ASN A 212 -5.23 -22.11 -10.89
N GLU A 213 -4.53 -21.13 -11.51
CA GLU A 213 -3.29 -21.37 -12.25
C GLU A 213 -2.07 -21.03 -11.39
N ASP A 214 -2.02 -19.80 -10.85
CA ASP A 214 -0.89 -19.32 -10.05
C ASP A 214 -0.95 -19.79 -8.58
N LYS A 215 -2.03 -20.47 -8.17
CA LYS A 215 -2.24 -21.03 -6.83
C LYS A 215 -2.13 -19.99 -5.71
N VAL A 216 -2.59 -18.78 -6.00
CA VAL A 216 -2.68 -17.70 -5.00
C VAL A 216 -3.73 -18.08 -3.95
N ASP A 217 -3.29 -18.19 -2.70
CA ASP A 217 -4.10 -18.61 -1.54
C ASP A 217 -4.30 -17.48 -0.51
N GLY A 218 -3.67 -16.33 -0.74
CA GLY A 218 -3.77 -15.14 0.11
C GLY A 218 -3.13 -13.92 -0.53
N THR A 219 -3.29 -12.76 0.09
CA THR A 219 -2.75 -11.48 -0.39
C THR A 219 -2.01 -10.73 0.73
N PRO A 220 -0.90 -10.01 0.41
CA PRO A 220 -0.28 -9.98 -0.90
C PRO A 220 0.41 -11.30 -1.25
N ASN A 221 0.56 -11.59 -2.54
CA ASN A 221 1.32 -12.73 -3.03
C ASN A 221 2.25 -12.26 -4.17
N PHE A 222 3.51 -12.66 -4.13
CA PHE A 222 4.54 -12.12 -5.02
C PHE A 222 5.14 -13.20 -5.90
N PHE A 223 5.37 -12.83 -7.18
CA PHE A 223 6.11 -13.64 -8.14
C PHE A 223 7.27 -12.82 -8.72
N LEU A 224 8.44 -13.40 -8.81
CA LEU A 224 9.60 -12.83 -9.49
C LEU A 224 9.96 -13.69 -10.69
N ASN A 225 9.85 -13.13 -11.90
CA ASN A 225 10.06 -13.83 -13.16
C ASN A 225 9.24 -15.14 -13.28
N GLY A 226 7.99 -15.10 -12.78
CA GLY A 226 7.07 -16.24 -12.78
C GLY A 226 7.24 -17.22 -11.63
N GLU A 227 8.23 -17.04 -10.77
CA GLU A 227 8.48 -17.89 -9.60
C GLU A 227 7.81 -17.29 -8.35
N ARG A 228 6.91 -18.05 -7.72
CA ARG A 228 6.26 -17.63 -6.47
C ARG A 228 7.28 -17.49 -5.34
N GLN A 229 7.15 -16.41 -4.58
CA GLN A 229 8.02 -16.14 -3.44
C GLN A 229 7.36 -16.65 -2.16
N GLU A 230 7.57 -17.91 -1.85
CA GLU A 230 6.97 -18.57 -0.69
C GLU A 230 7.40 -17.91 0.62
N GLY A 231 6.43 -17.68 1.53
CA GLY A 231 6.67 -17.09 2.83
C GLY A 231 6.99 -15.59 2.82
N VAL A 232 6.85 -14.92 1.66
CA VAL A 232 7.09 -13.48 1.51
C VAL A 232 5.74 -12.76 1.43
N TYR A 233 5.45 -11.91 2.45
CA TYR A 233 4.19 -11.19 2.58
C TYR A 233 4.38 -9.71 2.93
N ASP A 234 5.62 -9.26 3.09
CA ASP A 234 5.97 -7.91 3.49
C ASP A 234 7.13 -7.34 2.68
N TRP A 235 7.39 -6.04 2.86
CA TRP A 235 8.46 -5.36 2.13
C TRP A 235 9.85 -5.90 2.46
N PRO A 236 10.26 -6.10 3.74
CA PRO A 236 11.61 -6.62 4.02
C PRO A 236 11.89 -7.96 3.36
N GLY A 237 10.91 -8.86 3.35
CA GLY A 237 11.02 -10.16 2.70
C GLY A 237 11.15 -10.03 1.18
N LEU A 238 10.32 -9.21 0.55
CA LEU A 238 10.37 -8.98 -0.90
C LEU A 238 11.66 -8.27 -1.30
N GLU A 239 12.09 -7.26 -0.56
CA GLU A 239 13.31 -6.51 -0.86
C GLU A 239 14.55 -7.41 -0.83
N ALA A 240 14.66 -8.32 0.15
CA ALA A 240 15.74 -9.30 0.20
C ALA A 240 15.82 -10.12 -1.10
N LYS A 241 14.66 -10.58 -1.62
CA LYS A 241 14.57 -11.32 -2.88
C LYS A 241 14.91 -10.48 -4.12
N LEU A 242 14.48 -9.22 -4.12
CA LEU A 242 14.83 -8.29 -5.21
C LEU A 242 16.32 -8.01 -5.24
N ARG A 243 16.96 -7.76 -4.09
CA ARG A 243 18.42 -7.53 -4.00
C ARG A 243 19.25 -8.70 -4.53
N GLU A 244 18.80 -9.93 -4.35
CA GLU A 244 19.44 -11.13 -4.89
C GLU A 244 19.42 -11.14 -6.44
N ARG A 245 18.34 -10.62 -7.07
CA ARG A 245 18.08 -10.71 -8.51
C ARG A 245 18.56 -9.49 -9.32
N VAL A 246 18.77 -8.33 -8.70
CA VAL A 246 19.18 -7.09 -9.38
C VAL A 246 20.67 -6.78 -9.26
N ARG A 247 21.47 -7.74 -8.81
CA ARG A 247 22.94 -7.64 -8.70
C ARG A 247 23.61 -7.47 -10.03
#